data_bb49617e1c98a4a98944a15f5075ff26
#
_entry.id   bb49617e1c98a4a98944a15f5075ff26
#
_cell.length_a   1.000
_cell.length_b   1.000
_cell.length_c   1.000
_cell.angle_alpha   90.00
_cell.angle_beta   90.00
_cell.angle_gamma   90.00
#
_symmetry.space_group_name_H-M   'P 1'
#
loop_
_entity.id
_entity.type
_entity.pdbx_description
1 polymer ?
#
loop_
_entity_poly.entity_id
_entity_poly.type
_entity_poly.pdbx_seq_one_letter_code
_entity_poly.pdbx_strand_id
1 'polypeptide(L)'
;NSREGLKEALADVEEGADIIMVKPALAYQDMIWQVKEITNVPVAAYSVSGEYAMVKAAAANGWIDEERIVGEMATGAFRSGAQIYLTYYAELLARLMDEGRIG
;
A
#
# COMPACT_ATOMS: atom_id res chain seq x y z
N ASN A 1 12.65 -1.66 -13.01
CA ASN A 1 11.47 -1.12 -13.69
C ASN A 1 10.27 -2.07 -13.51
N SER A 2 9.11 -1.69 -14.04
CA SER A 2 7.89 -2.49 -13.84
C SER A 2 7.95 -3.86 -14.52
N ARG A 3 8.63 -4.00 -15.64
CA ARG A 3 8.76 -5.28 -16.33
C ARG A 3 9.55 -6.29 -15.51
N GLU A 4 10.64 -5.85 -14.88
CA GLU A 4 11.44 -6.71 -14.01
C GLU A 4 10.64 -7.11 -12.77
N GLY A 5 9.93 -6.16 -12.17
CA GLY A 5 9.05 -6.44 -11.03
C GLY A 5 7.97 -7.47 -11.36
N LEU A 6 7.36 -7.38 -12.53
CA LEU A 6 6.37 -8.36 -12.98
C LEU A 6 6.98 -9.74 -13.21
N LYS A 7 8.17 -9.81 -13.79
CA LYS A 7 8.89 -11.06 -13.96
C LYS A 7 9.20 -11.72 -12.63
N GLU A 8 9.67 -10.94 -11.66
CA GLU A 8 9.98 -11.45 -10.33
C GLU A 8 8.72 -11.96 -9.62
N ALA A 9 7.61 -11.22 -9.72
CA ALA A 9 6.34 -11.64 -9.14
C ALA A 9 5.85 -12.97 -9.72
N LEU A 10 5.92 -13.15 -11.04
CA LEU A 10 5.53 -14.39 -11.68
C LEU A 10 6.44 -15.55 -11.27
N ALA A 11 7.77 -15.30 -11.20
CA ALA A 11 8.73 -16.32 -10.77
C ALA A 11 8.45 -16.74 -9.32
N ASP A 12 8.17 -15.79 -8.44
CA ASP A 12 7.86 -16.06 -7.03
C ASP A 12 6.60 -16.91 -6.89
N VAL A 13 5.57 -16.64 -7.67
CA VAL A 13 4.32 -17.43 -7.66
C VAL A 13 4.60 -18.85 -8.15
N GLU A 14 5.39 -19.02 -9.21
CA GLU A 14 5.79 -20.34 -9.72
C GLU A 14 6.60 -21.13 -8.69
N GLU A 15 7.38 -20.45 -7.85
CA GLU A 15 8.15 -21.06 -6.77
C GLU A 15 7.31 -21.33 -5.52
N GLY A 16 6.04 -20.98 -5.52
CA GLY A 16 5.10 -21.31 -4.44
C GLY A 16 4.81 -20.18 -3.47
N ALA A 17 5.05 -18.91 -3.83
CA ALA A 17 4.68 -17.79 -2.98
C ALA A 17 3.16 -17.73 -2.80
N ASP A 18 2.73 -17.54 -1.56
CA ASP A 18 1.32 -17.43 -1.20
C ASP A 18 0.80 -15.99 -1.25
N ILE A 19 1.70 -15.02 -1.09
CA ILE A 19 1.40 -13.59 -1.09
C ILE A 19 2.55 -12.87 -1.78
N ILE A 20 2.22 -11.86 -2.60
CA ILE A 20 3.23 -10.97 -3.19
C ILE A 20 3.11 -9.60 -2.54
N MET A 21 4.24 -9.06 -2.08
CA MET A 21 4.28 -7.74 -1.45
C MET A 21 4.94 -6.71 -2.37
N VAL A 22 4.28 -5.57 -2.52
CA VAL A 22 4.81 -4.40 -3.24
C VAL A 22 5.20 -3.33 -2.23
N LYS A 23 6.41 -2.82 -2.32
CA LYS A 23 6.92 -1.74 -1.46
C LYS A 23 7.91 -0.86 -2.22
N PRO A 24 7.93 0.47 -1.97
CA PRO A 24 6.97 1.22 -1.16
C PRO A 24 5.62 1.36 -1.85
N ALA A 25 4.55 1.32 -1.08
CA ALA A 25 3.19 1.26 -1.63
C ALA A 25 2.82 2.49 -2.45
N LEU A 26 3.10 3.68 -1.92
CA LEU A 26 2.67 4.93 -2.53
C LEU A 26 3.31 5.18 -3.91
N ALA A 27 4.60 4.89 -4.03
CA ALA A 27 5.34 5.11 -5.27
C ALA A 27 5.07 4.05 -6.34
N TYR A 28 4.54 2.88 -5.95
CA TYR A 28 4.37 1.73 -6.83
C TYR A 28 2.94 1.22 -6.92
N GLN A 29 1.96 2.14 -6.91
CA GLN A 29 0.56 1.75 -7.06
C GLN A 29 0.27 1.10 -8.41
N ASP A 30 0.98 1.51 -9.45
CA ASP A 30 0.94 0.87 -10.76
C ASP A 30 1.39 -0.59 -10.71
N MET A 31 2.43 -0.88 -9.92
CA MET A 31 2.91 -2.26 -9.72
C MET A 31 1.89 -3.11 -8.96
N ILE A 32 1.22 -2.52 -7.95
CA ILE A 32 0.15 -3.23 -7.24
C ILE A 32 -0.92 -3.68 -8.23
N TRP A 33 -1.37 -2.78 -9.08
CA TRP A 33 -2.37 -3.07 -10.10
C TRP A 33 -1.90 -4.16 -11.07
N GLN A 34 -0.68 -4.01 -11.60
CA GLN A 34 -0.14 -4.96 -12.58
C GLN A 34 0.05 -6.35 -11.98
N VAL A 35 0.58 -6.45 -10.76
CA VAL A 35 0.75 -7.74 -10.07
C VAL A 35 -0.61 -8.37 -9.81
N LYS A 36 -1.60 -7.59 -9.40
CA LYS A 36 -2.96 -8.07 -9.16
C LYS A 36 -3.56 -8.66 -10.44
N GLU A 37 -3.31 -8.04 -11.59
CA GLU A 37 -3.85 -8.49 -12.87
C GLU A 37 -3.23 -9.81 -13.36
N ILE A 38 -1.96 -10.06 -13.04
CA ILE A 38 -1.24 -11.22 -13.59
C ILE A 38 -1.12 -12.39 -12.63
N THR A 39 -1.54 -12.25 -11.38
CA THR A 39 -1.44 -13.33 -10.39
C THR A 39 -2.80 -13.60 -9.74
N ASN A 40 -2.92 -14.80 -9.15
CA ASN A 40 -4.10 -15.20 -8.40
C ASN A 40 -3.86 -15.20 -6.89
N VAL A 41 -2.69 -14.78 -6.45
CA VAL A 41 -2.37 -14.70 -5.02
C VAL A 41 -2.73 -13.31 -4.49
N PRO A 42 -2.99 -13.17 -3.18
CA PRO A 42 -3.22 -11.87 -2.58
C PRO A 42 -2.01 -10.96 -2.74
N VAL A 43 -2.27 -9.67 -2.99
CA VAL A 43 -1.23 -8.66 -3.09
C VAL A 43 -1.23 -7.83 -1.82
N ALA A 44 -0.08 -7.77 -1.16
CA ALA A 44 0.14 -6.92 -0.01
C ALA A 44 0.89 -5.67 -0.44
N ALA A 45 0.53 -4.54 0.12
CA ALA A 45 1.24 -3.28 -0.09
C ALA A 45 1.82 -2.82 1.25
N TYR A 46 3.10 -2.44 1.26
CA TYR A 46 3.76 -1.96 2.45
C TYR A 46 4.08 -0.47 2.34
N SER A 47 3.46 0.31 3.23
CA SER A 47 3.78 1.71 3.42
C SER A 47 4.99 1.79 4.35
N VAL A 48 6.17 1.93 3.76
CA VAL A 48 7.45 1.83 4.45
C VAL A 48 7.71 3.02 5.39
N SER A 49 8.73 2.88 6.24
CA SER A 49 9.08 3.92 7.22
C SER A 49 9.36 5.30 6.60
N GLY A 50 9.88 5.35 5.38
CA GLY A 50 10.09 6.60 4.65
C GLY A 50 8.78 7.33 4.34
N GLU A 51 7.75 6.60 3.93
CA GLU A 51 6.43 7.17 3.69
C GLU A 51 5.83 7.71 5.00
N TYR A 52 5.94 6.95 6.07
CA TYR A 52 5.51 7.37 7.39
C TYR A 52 6.22 8.66 7.83
N ALA A 53 7.54 8.71 7.67
CA ALA A 53 8.35 9.88 8.04
C ALA A 53 7.95 11.13 7.23
N MET A 54 7.70 10.97 5.92
CA MET A 54 7.26 12.07 5.07
C MET A 54 5.91 12.64 5.53
N VAL A 55 4.97 11.78 5.84
CA VAL A 55 3.65 12.20 6.33
C VAL A 55 3.77 12.91 7.69
N LYS A 56 4.55 12.35 8.61
CA LYS A 56 4.78 12.96 9.92
C LYS A 56 5.44 14.33 9.80
N ALA A 57 6.44 14.48 8.95
CA ALA A 57 7.12 15.74 8.73
C ALA A 57 6.17 16.80 8.15
N ALA A 58 5.40 16.45 7.15
CA ALA A 58 4.44 17.37 6.53
C ALA A 58 3.33 17.77 7.53
N ALA A 59 2.84 16.83 8.31
CA ALA A 59 1.83 17.10 9.33
C ALA A 59 2.35 18.03 10.42
N ALA A 60 3.59 17.78 10.89
CA ALA A 60 4.22 18.62 11.91
C ALA A 60 4.39 20.08 11.46
N ASN A 61 4.59 20.29 10.16
CA ASN A 61 4.72 21.62 9.57
C ASN A 61 3.37 22.24 9.19
N GLY A 62 2.25 21.56 9.42
CA GLY A 62 0.92 22.05 9.09
C GLY A 62 0.61 22.08 7.60
N TRP A 63 1.38 21.35 6.79
CA TRP A 63 1.21 21.33 5.33
C TRP A 63 0.10 20.42 4.87
N ILE A 64 -0.26 19.42 5.68
CA ILE A 64 -1.30 18.45 5.38
C ILE A 64 -2.15 18.15 6.62
N ASP A 65 -3.36 17.63 6.37
CA ASP A 65 -4.20 17.01 7.38
C ASP A 65 -3.78 15.53 7.46
N GLU A 66 -3.12 15.15 8.54
CA GLU A 66 -2.53 13.81 8.70
C GLU A 66 -3.57 12.70 8.53
N GLU A 67 -4.71 12.79 9.21
CA GLU A 67 -5.73 11.74 9.15
C GLU A 67 -6.29 11.58 7.73
N ARG A 68 -6.53 12.70 7.06
CA ARG A 68 -7.04 12.70 5.70
C ARG A 68 -6.05 12.06 4.72
N ILE A 69 -4.79 12.45 4.78
CA ILE A 69 -3.76 11.90 3.89
C ILE A 69 -3.54 10.42 4.14
N VAL A 70 -3.49 9.99 5.40
CA VAL A 70 -3.35 8.58 5.75
C VAL A 70 -4.51 7.76 5.19
N GLY A 71 -5.73 8.27 5.30
CA GLY A 71 -6.91 7.63 4.72
C GLY A 71 -6.85 7.55 3.19
N GLU A 72 -6.40 8.63 2.54
CA GLU A 72 -6.24 8.66 1.08
C GLU A 72 -5.18 7.67 0.59
N MET A 73 -4.06 7.57 1.29
CA MET A 73 -2.99 6.63 0.94
C MET A 73 -3.46 5.18 1.03
N ALA A 74 -4.15 4.82 2.11
CA ALA A 74 -4.68 3.48 2.27
C ALA A 74 -5.75 3.17 1.21
N THR A 75 -6.67 4.11 0.98
CA THR A 75 -7.70 3.96 -0.05
C THR A 75 -7.09 3.76 -1.43
N GLY A 76 -6.05 4.52 -1.77
CA GLY A 76 -5.34 4.39 -3.03
C GLY A 76 -4.71 3.02 -3.20
N ALA A 77 -4.09 2.47 -2.15
CA ALA A 77 -3.52 1.13 -2.19
C ALA A 77 -4.59 0.07 -2.44
N PHE A 78 -5.71 0.13 -1.73
CA PHE A 78 -6.80 -0.84 -1.92
C PHE A 78 -7.46 -0.71 -3.30
N ARG A 79 -7.65 0.51 -3.79
CA ARG A 79 -8.17 0.73 -5.14
C ARG A 79 -7.23 0.21 -6.22
N SER A 80 -5.93 0.22 -5.96
CA SER A 80 -4.94 -0.34 -6.88
C SER A 80 -4.93 -1.87 -6.88
N GLY A 81 -5.59 -2.51 -5.93
CA GLY A 81 -5.75 -3.95 -5.87
C GLY A 81 -5.12 -4.64 -4.67
N ALA A 82 -4.52 -3.89 -3.74
CA ALA A 82 -3.97 -4.48 -2.52
C ALA A 82 -5.11 -5.05 -1.67
N GLN A 83 -4.88 -6.23 -1.11
CA GLN A 83 -5.82 -6.89 -0.20
C GLN A 83 -5.33 -6.82 1.23
N ILE A 84 -4.04 -6.58 1.42
CA ILE A 84 -3.38 -6.43 2.71
C ILE A 84 -2.57 -5.13 2.66
N TYR A 85 -2.67 -4.32 3.70
CA TYR A 85 -1.93 -3.07 3.78
C TYR A 85 -1.14 -3.04 5.09
N LEU A 86 0.19 -3.07 4.97
CA LEU A 86 1.11 -2.98 6.10
C LEU A 86 1.50 -1.52 6.29
N THR A 87 1.28 -0.99 7.48
CA THR A 87 1.47 0.44 7.74
C THR A 87 1.73 0.71 9.21
N TYR A 88 2.50 1.75 9.48
CA TYR A 88 2.68 2.25 10.84
C TYR A 88 1.44 2.97 11.37
N TYR A 89 0.45 3.25 10.49
CA TYR A 89 -0.81 3.91 10.85
C TYR A 89 -1.98 2.94 11.04
N ALA A 90 -1.71 1.66 11.31
CA ALA A 90 -2.77 0.65 11.40
C ALA A 90 -3.84 1.01 12.43
N GLU A 91 -3.45 1.50 13.60
CA GLU A 91 -4.42 1.89 14.64
C GLU A 91 -5.28 3.08 14.21
N LEU A 92 -4.66 4.10 13.62
CA LEU A 92 -5.37 5.26 13.10
C LEU A 92 -6.37 4.83 12.01
N LEU A 93 -5.94 4.00 11.08
CA LEU A 93 -6.81 3.52 10.00
C LEU A 93 -7.98 2.71 10.54
N ALA A 94 -7.76 1.85 11.53
CA ALA A 94 -8.84 1.11 12.17
C ALA A 94 -9.88 2.06 12.77
N ARG A 95 -9.43 3.12 13.44
CA ARG A 95 -10.33 4.15 14.01
C ARG A 95 -11.11 4.87 12.91
N LEU A 96 -10.44 5.27 11.83
CA LEU A 96 -11.11 5.96 10.72
C LEU A 96 -12.16 5.07 10.06
N MET A 97 -11.91 3.77 9.95
CA MET A 97 -12.89 2.81 9.45
C MET A 97 -14.09 2.69 10.39
N ASP A 98 -13.84 2.57 11.68
CA ASP A 98 -14.91 2.49 12.71
C ASP A 98 -15.78 3.74 12.72
N GLU A 99 -15.19 4.91 12.46
CA GLU A 99 -15.91 6.18 12.39
C GLU A 99 -16.63 6.39 11.05
N GLY A 100 -16.50 5.45 10.11
CA GLY A 100 -17.08 5.56 8.78
C GLY A 100 -16.44 6.61 7.88
N ARG A 101 -15.23 7.07 8.21
CA ARG A 101 -14.52 8.12 7.46
C ARG A 101 -13.76 7.55 6.25
N ILE A 102 -13.46 6.26 6.26
CA ILE A 102 -12.89 5.52 5.15
C ILE A 102 -13.51 4.12 5.15
N GLY A 103 -13.32 3.42 4.05
CA GLY A 103 -13.79 2.06 3.88
C GLY A 103 -14.78 1.95 2.80
#